data_9e68c156ac833e3e9afed407222d717f
#
_entry.id   9e68c156ac833e3e9afed407222d717f
#
_cell.length_a   1.000
_cell.length_b   1.000
_cell.length_c   1.000
_cell.angle_alpha   90.00
_cell.angle_beta   90.00
_cell.angle_gamma   90.00
#
_symmetry.space_group_name_H-M   'P 1'
#
loop_
_entity.id
_entity.type
_entity.pdbx_description
1 polymer ?
#
loop_
_entity_poly.entity_id
_entity_poly.type
_entity_poly.pdbx_seq_one_letter_code
_entity_poly.pdbx_strand_id
1 'polypeptide(L)'
;MFLRVDKLQIELPPPARQDQNAAAALQELLGGKYGEMSTLGNYLFQSFNFRSKSKLRPFYSLVAAITAEELGHVELVSNGIAMLANGPDEPDRDAAGPADISDAPFEMMKDARLAAGFFSHGGGSVPIDSNGLSWNKDFVTTTGNVIFDLLHNFHLECGARLHKLRVYESLTDPTGREVCGYLLVRGSVHAHAYALALKKITGVEIEKMLPTPNIPLGNIPECQKYLAEGSHRRLYTFSPDDYREIAGIWGNGEVALPDDPPGELEVVEGMPDGGKIQELVGEPSAFTPDYAPEEMFEIAEKLYKKSR
;
A
#
# COMPACT_ATOMS: atom_id res chain seq x y z
N MET A 1 -18.27 -4.88 6.94
CA MET A 1 -17.76 -5.93 6.01
C MET A 1 -17.03 -5.21 4.90
N PHE A 2 -15.81 -5.59 4.63
CA PHE A 2 -15.02 -5.02 3.53
C PHE A 2 -15.41 -5.76 2.24
N LEU A 3 -15.89 -5.02 1.24
CA LEU A 3 -16.13 -5.56 -0.09
C LEU A 3 -14.92 -5.22 -0.94
N ARG A 4 -14.19 -6.23 -1.39
CA ARG A 4 -13.19 -6.05 -2.43
C ARG A 4 -13.91 -5.67 -3.72
N VAL A 5 -13.62 -4.50 -4.23
CA VAL A 5 -13.98 -4.05 -5.58
C VAL A 5 -12.71 -4.12 -6.40
N ASP A 6 -12.79 -4.49 -7.68
CA ASP A 6 -11.63 -4.59 -8.56
C ASP A 6 -11.12 -3.19 -8.96
N LYS A 7 -10.75 -2.42 -7.93
CA LYS A 7 -10.30 -1.03 -8.05
C LYS A 7 -9.23 -0.75 -7.04
N LEU A 8 -8.24 0.02 -7.44
CA LEU A 8 -7.20 0.56 -6.60
C LEU A 8 -7.63 1.90 -6.00
N GLN A 9 -6.94 2.36 -4.97
CA GLN A 9 -7.16 3.69 -4.39
C GLN A 9 -6.77 4.81 -5.35
N ILE A 10 -5.85 4.55 -6.27
CA ILE A 10 -5.39 5.46 -7.32
C ILE A 10 -5.23 4.72 -8.64
N GLU A 11 -5.25 5.46 -9.74
CA GLU A 11 -4.81 4.95 -11.02
C GLU A 11 -3.29 4.90 -11.08
N LEU A 12 -2.74 3.75 -11.47
CA LEU A 12 -1.32 3.58 -11.69
C LEU A 12 -0.99 3.84 -13.17
N PRO A 13 0.02 4.66 -13.46
CA PRO A 13 0.51 4.78 -14.82
C PRO A 13 1.14 3.45 -15.25
N PRO A 14 1.07 3.07 -16.52
CA PRO A 14 1.75 1.87 -17.01
C PRO A 14 3.27 2.03 -16.86
N PRO A 15 3.99 0.94 -16.58
CA PRO A 15 5.45 0.97 -16.53
C PRO A 15 6.02 1.30 -17.90
N ALA A 16 7.16 1.99 -17.93
CA ALA A 16 7.82 2.32 -19.18
C ALA A 16 8.38 1.07 -19.90
N ARG A 17 8.73 0.04 -19.11
CA ARG A 17 9.24 -1.26 -19.56
C ARG A 17 9.16 -2.25 -18.38
N GLN A 18 9.42 -3.51 -18.66
CA GLN A 18 9.72 -4.47 -17.60
C GLN A 18 10.94 -4.01 -16.79
N ASP A 19 10.78 -3.91 -15.46
CA ASP A 19 11.85 -3.48 -14.56
C ASP A 19 11.83 -4.29 -13.26
N GLN A 20 12.62 -5.35 -13.24
CA GLN A 20 12.72 -6.25 -12.10
C GLN A 20 13.37 -5.58 -10.89
N ASN A 21 14.27 -4.59 -11.10
CA ASN A 21 14.89 -3.86 -10.00
C ASN A 21 13.88 -2.95 -9.30
N ALA A 22 13.04 -2.28 -10.09
CA ALA A 22 11.95 -1.47 -9.53
C ALA A 22 10.91 -2.35 -8.81
N ALA A 23 10.55 -3.51 -9.37
CA ALA A 23 9.67 -4.47 -8.73
C ALA A 23 10.24 -4.95 -7.38
N ALA A 24 11.52 -5.29 -7.34
CA ALA A 24 12.21 -5.69 -6.10
C ALA A 24 12.27 -4.56 -5.07
N ALA A 25 12.48 -3.32 -5.51
CA ALA A 25 12.46 -2.16 -4.61
C ALA A 25 11.06 -1.95 -4.00
N LEU A 26 9.98 -2.11 -4.79
CA LEU A 26 8.62 -2.07 -4.26
C LEU A 26 8.30 -3.26 -3.33
N GLN A 27 8.94 -4.43 -3.54
CA GLN A 27 8.79 -5.57 -2.63
C GLN A 27 9.20 -5.19 -1.19
N GLU A 28 10.17 -4.28 -1.03
CA GLU A 28 10.52 -3.74 0.28
C GLU A 28 9.37 -3.00 0.94
N LEU A 29 8.57 -2.26 0.15
CA LEU A 29 7.37 -1.60 0.67
C LEU A 29 6.23 -2.58 0.99
N LEU A 30 6.25 -3.79 0.44
CA LEU A 30 5.27 -4.81 0.76
C LEU A 30 5.65 -5.57 2.03
N GLY A 31 6.74 -6.34 1.98
CA GLY A 31 7.13 -7.31 3.01
C GLY A 31 8.28 -6.88 3.90
N GLY A 32 8.88 -5.70 3.68
CA GLY A 32 9.91 -5.16 4.54
C GLY A 32 9.40 -4.81 5.95
N LYS A 33 10.34 -4.54 6.86
CA LYS A 33 10.02 -4.25 8.27
C LYS A 33 9.02 -3.10 8.45
N TYR A 34 9.11 -2.08 7.62
CA TYR A 34 8.24 -0.90 7.61
C TYR A 34 7.30 -0.89 6.39
N GLY A 35 7.12 -2.05 5.75
CA GLY A 35 6.24 -2.22 4.59
C GLY A 35 4.76 -2.30 4.99
N GLU A 36 3.88 -2.27 3.98
CA GLU A 36 2.43 -2.19 4.16
C GLU A 36 1.85 -3.45 4.85
N MET A 37 2.49 -4.61 4.71
CA MET A 37 2.10 -5.78 5.50
C MET A 37 2.38 -5.62 6.99
N SER A 38 3.43 -4.86 7.36
CA SER A 38 3.74 -4.61 8.76
C SER A 38 2.79 -3.59 9.37
N THR A 39 2.44 -2.52 8.66
CA THR A 39 1.43 -1.55 9.10
C THR A 39 0.08 -2.22 9.23
N LEU A 40 -0.38 -2.91 8.18
CA LEU A 40 -1.61 -3.69 8.20
C LEU A 40 -1.63 -4.71 9.35
N GLY A 41 -0.58 -5.52 9.51
CA GLY A 41 -0.50 -6.55 10.53
C GLY A 41 -0.60 -5.98 11.95
N ASN A 42 0.10 -4.88 12.23
CA ASN A 42 0.04 -4.20 13.52
C ASN A 42 -1.39 -3.72 13.83
N TYR A 43 -1.98 -2.93 12.95
CA TYR A 43 -3.29 -2.33 13.19
C TYR A 43 -4.42 -3.36 13.21
N LEU A 44 -4.33 -4.38 12.36
CA LEU A 44 -5.30 -5.48 12.30
C LEU A 44 -5.34 -6.25 13.64
N PHE A 45 -4.18 -6.72 14.11
CA PHE A 45 -4.14 -7.48 15.37
C PHE A 45 -4.40 -6.61 16.58
N GLN A 46 -4.01 -5.34 16.58
CA GLN A 46 -4.39 -4.39 17.63
C GLN A 46 -5.91 -4.18 17.63
N SER A 47 -6.56 -4.06 16.48
CA SER A 47 -8.02 -3.93 16.42
C SER A 47 -8.75 -5.16 16.91
N PHE A 48 -8.26 -6.37 16.62
CA PHE A 48 -8.82 -7.62 17.14
C PHE A 48 -8.68 -7.75 18.66
N ASN A 49 -7.51 -7.38 19.18
CA ASN A 49 -7.14 -7.48 20.57
C ASN A 49 -7.49 -6.24 21.40
N PHE A 50 -8.14 -5.25 20.77
CA PHE A 50 -8.48 -3.97 21.42
C PHE A 50 -9.38 -4.19 22.62
N ARG A 51 -8.96 -3.65 23.78
CA ARG A 51 -9.70 -3.80 25.03
C ARG A 51 -10.72 -2.69 25.21
N SER A 52 -11.88 -3.03 25.78
CA SER A 52 -12.95 -2.07 26.07
C SER A 52 -13.44 -1.29 24.83
N LYS A 53 -13.60 -1.97 23.70
CA LYS A 53 -14.01 -1.37 22.41
C LYS A 53 -15.17 -0.38 22.54
N SER A 54 -16.22 -0.74 23.30
CA SER A 54 -17.40 0.12 23.47
C SER A 54 -17.12 1.40 24.25
N LYS A 55 -16.20 1.37 25.21
CA LYS A 55 -15.85 2.55 26.04
C LYS A 55 -14.81 3.45 25.38
N LEU A 56 -13.93 2.86 24.57
CA LEU A 56 -12.84 3.52 23.87
C LEU A 56 -13.10 3.57 22.36
N ARG A 57 -14.38 3.60 21.99
CA ARG A 57 -14.83 3.47 20.60
C ARG A 57 -14.13 4.42 19.62
N PRO A 58 -13.94 5.72 19.88
CA PRO A 58 -13.26 6.60 18.95
C PRO A 58 -11.86 6.11 18.56
N PHE A 59 -11.10 5.60 19.51
CA PHE A 59 -9.74 5.10 19.28
C PHE A 59 -9.75 3.74 18.57
N TYR A 60 -10.68 2.86 18.96
CA TYR A 60 -10.89 1.59 18.27
C TYR A 60 -11.29 1.81 16.80
N SER A 61 -12.25 2.68 16.57
CA SER A 61 -12.76 3.00 15.24
C SER A 61 -11.65 3.60 14.36
N LEU A 62 -10.79 4.47 14.92
CA LEU A 62 -9.64 5.03 14.22
C LEU A 62 -8.66 3.92 13.76
N VAL A 63 -8.25 3.05 14.68
CA VAL A 63 -7.33 1.94 14.33
C VAL A 63 -7.95 1.02 13.30
N ALA A 64 -9.24 0.69 13.43
CA ALA A 64 -9.95 -0.18 12.50
C ALA A 64 -10.12 0.45 11.11
N ALA A 65 -10.38 1.75 11.03
CA ALA A 65 -10.49 2.48 9.77
C ALA A 65 -9.15 2.52 9.04
N ILE A 66 -8.07 2.87 9.74
CA ILE A 66 -6.72 2.86 9.15
C ILE A 66 -6.33 1.43 8.73
N THR A 67 -6.68 0.39 9.51
CA THR A 67 -6.48 -1.02 9.10
C THR A 67 -7.11 -1.32 7.75
N ALA A 68 -8.34 -0.88 7.52
CA ALA A 68 -9.04 -1.11 6.26
C ALA A 68 -8.37 -0.37 5.09
N GLU A 69 -7.85 0.83 5.33
CA GLU A 69 -7.08 1.56 4.32
C GLU A 69 -5.76 0.87 3.98
N GLU A 70 -5.04 0.36 4.99
CA GLU A 70 -3.77 -0.36 4.80
C GLU A 70 -3.92 -1.62 3.93
N LEU A 71 -5.07 -2.29 3.97
CA LEU A 71 -5.34 -3.38 3.03
C LEU A 71 -5.31 -2.89 1.58
N GLY A 72 -5.88 -1.72 1.31
CA GLY A 72 -5.80 -1.08 -0.01
C GLY A 72 -4.37 -0.67 -0.40
N HIS A 73 -3.53 -0.29 0.58
CA HIS A 73 -2.10 -0.03 0.34
C HIS A 73 -1.35 -1.31 -0.05
N VAL A 74 -1.62 -2.43 0.62
CA VAL A 74 -1.07 -3.75 0.23
C VAL A 74 -1.49 -4.11 -1.20
N GLU A 75 -2.75 -3.90 -1.57
CA GLU A 75 -3.23 -4.12 -2.94
C GLU A 75 -2.52 -3.22 -3.94
N LEU A 76 -2.34 -1.94 -3.62
CA LEU A 76 -1.69 -0.96 -4.49
C LEU A 76 -0.22 -1.34 -4.76
N VAL A 77 0.55 -1.64 -3.70
CA VAL A 77 1.94 -2.06 -3.82
C VAL A 77 2.05 -3.37 -4.60
N SER A 78 1.17 -4.33 -4.32
CA SER A 78 1.15 -5.63 -5.01
C SER A 78 0.91 -5.49 -6.52
N ASN A 79 -0.01 -4.61 -6.92
CA ASN A 79 -0.24 -4.33 -8.34
C ASN A 79 0.95 -3.62 -8.97
N GLY A 80 1.54 -2.63 -8.30
CA GLY A 80 2.75 -1.97 -8.79
C GLY A 80 3.91 -2.94 -9.03
N ILE A 81 4.13 -3.89 -8.12
CA ILE A 81 5.14 -4.95 -8.28
C ILE A 81 4.85 -5.80 -9.52
N ALA A 82 3.61 -6.29 -9.65
CA ALA A 82 3.22 -7.14 -10.77
C ALA A 82 3.35 -6.40 -12.11
N MET A 83 2.93 -5.14 -12.19
CA MET A 83 3.07 -4.31 -13.38
C MET A 83 4.54 -4.13 -13.78
N LEU A 84 5.41 -3.78 -12.84
CA LEU A 84 6.85 -3.59 -13.09
C LEU A 84 7.53 -4.90 -13.48
N ALA A 85 7.16 -6.01 -12.84
CA ALA A 85 7.72 -7.32 -13.13
C ALA A 85 7.34 -7.86 -14.52
N ASN A 86 6.15 -7.49 -15.02
CA ASN A 86 5.65 -7.96 -16.31
C ASN A 86 5.84 -6.93 -17.46
N GLY A 87 6.00 -5.65 -17.13
CA GLY A 87 6.12 -4.57 -18.11
C GLY A 87 4.76 -4.10 -18.65
N PRO A 88 4.75 -3.18 -19.63
CA PRO A 88 3.53 -2.70 -20.24
C PRO A 88 2.83 -3.80 -21.05
N ASP A 89 1.50 -3.76 -21.06
CA ASP A 89 0.70 -4.59 -21.95
C ASP A 89 0.86 -4.08 -23.39
N GLU A 90 1.67 -4.77 -24.18
CA GLU A 90 1.74 -4.52 -25.60
C GLU A 90 0.78 -5.47 -26.33
N PRO A 91 -0.08 -4.94 -27.23
CA PRO A 91 -1.07 -5.74 -27.97
C PRO A 91 -0.46 -6.88 -28.81
N ASP A 92 0.82 -6.83 -29.10
CA ASP A 92 1.56 -7.78 -29.94
C ASP A 92 2.48 -8.73 -29.16
N ARG A 93 2.37 -8.77 -27.82
CA ARG A 93 3.22 -9.66 -27.01
C ARG A 93 2.96 -11.14 -27.35
N ASP A 94 1.73 -11.48 -27.72
CA ASP A 94 1.37 -12.83 -28.20
C ASP A 94 1.93 -13.13 -29.60
N ALA A 95 2.21 -12.10 -30.39
CA ALA A 95 2.82 -12.24 -31.73
C ALA A 95 4.35 -12.31 -31.71
N ALA A 96 4.98 -11.91 -30.62
CA ALA A 96 6.44 -11.81 -30.49
C ALA A 96 7.12 -13.17 -30.18
N GLY A 97 6.38 -14.25 -30.07
CA GLY A 97 6.94 -15.52 -29.62
C GLY A 97 7.29 -15.53 -28.14
N PRO A 98 7.83 -16.64 -27.61
CA PRO A 98 8.30 -16.66 -26.25
C PRO A 98 9.25 -15.49 -26.06
N ALA A 99 8.96 -14.64 -25.04
CA ALA A 99 9.77 -13.50 -24.69
C ALA A 99 11.24 -13.90 -24.82
N ASP A 100 12.03 -13.07 -25.49
CA ASP A 100 13.40 -13.41 -25.77
C ASP A 100 14.08 -13.76 -24.44
N ILE A 101 14.18 -15.07 -24.21
CA ILE A 101 14.70 -15.69 -22.98
C ILE A 101 16.14 -15.23 -22.75
N SER A 102 16.75 -14.56 -23.76
CA SER A 102 18.12 -14.09 -23.67
C SER A 102 18.33 -12.98 -22.64
N ASP A 103 17.34 -12.11 -22.40
CA ASP A 103 17.57 -10.94 -21.55
C ASP A 103 17.03 -11.12 -20.11
N ALA A 104 15.80 -11.58 -19.92
CA ALA A 104 15.19 -11.60 -18.61
C ALA A 104 15.80 -12.58 -17.59
N PRO A 105 16.05 -13.87 -17.89
CA PRO A 105 16.64 -14.80 -16.93
C PRO A 105 18.09 -14.48 -16.59
N PHE A 106 18.87 -13.96 -17.54
CA PHE A 106 20.28 -13.66 -17.32
C PHE A 106 20.51 -12.39 -16.54
N GLU A 107 19.71 -11.36 -16.75
CA GLU A 107 19.72 -10.15 -15.91
C GLU A 107 19.29 -10.49 -14.48
N MET A 108 18.27 -11.33 -14.29
CA MET A 108 17.82 -11.78 -12.98
C MET A 108 18.83 -12.68 -12.28
N MET A 109 19.57 -13.51 -13.01
CA MET A 109 20.62 -14.36 -12.42
C MET A 109 21.83 -13.56 -11.94
N LYS A 110 22.02 -12.32 -12.40
CA LYS A 110 23.06 -11.43 -11.86
C LYS A 110 22.73 -10.94 -10.45
N ASP A 111 21.43 -10.89 -10.10
CA ASP A 111 20.99 -10.57 -8.75
C ASP A 111 20.10 -11.69 -8.22
N ALA A 112 20.65 -12.48 -7.27
CA ALA A 112 19.95 -13.62 -6.69
C ALA A 112 18.61 -13.25 -6.00
N ARG A 113 18.44 -12.00 -5.61
CA ARG A 113 17.19 -11.50 -5.00
C ARG A 113 16.06 -11.47 -6.00
N LEU A 114 16.35 -11.09 -7.25
CA LEU A 114 15.37 -11.03 -8.34
C LEU A 114 14.97 -12.43 -8.81
N ALA A 115 15.92 -13.36 -8.83
CA ALA A 115 15.69 -14.75 -9.23
C ALA A 115 14.64 -15.44 -8.35
N ALA A 116 14.65 -15.20 -7.03
CA ALA A 116 13.67 -15.79 -6.12
C ALA A 116 12.22 -15.37 -6.45
N GLY A 117 11.99 -14.10 -6.74
CA GLY A 117 10.67 -13.57 -7.11
C GLY A 117 10.14 -14.17 -8.40
N PHE A 118 10.99 -14.30 -9.43
CA PHE A 118 10.59 -14.86 -10.71
C PHE A 118 10.38 -16.39 -10.65
N PHE A 119 11.38 -17.15 -10.19
CA PHE A 119 11.31 -18.61 -10.24
C PHE A 119 10.27 -19.22 -9.30
N SER A 120 10.04 -18.58 -8.16
CA SER A 120 9.09 -19.10 -7.17
C SER A 120 7.68 -18.55 -7.32
N HIS A 121 7.52 -17.39 -7.96
CA HIS A 121 6.28 -16.61 -7.88
C HIS A 121 5.80 -16.05 -9.21
N GLY A 122 6.45 -16.40 -10.32
CA GLY A 122 6.01 -16.05 -11.66
C GLY A 122 5.92 -14.53 -11.93
N GLY A 123 6.77 -13.73 -11.27
CA GLY A 123 6.74 -12.28 -11.43
C GLY A 123 5.61 -11.56 -10.68
N GLY A 124 4.86 -12.27 -9.84
CA GLY A 124 3.85 -11.68 -8.95
C GLY A 124 4.43 -11.15 -7.64
N SER A 125 3.65 -10.37 -6.91
CA SER A 125 3.99 -9.92 -5.56
C SER A 125 3.83 -11.04 -4.53
N VAL A 126 4.68 -11.05 -3.53
CA VAL A 126 4.67 -12.03 -2.44
C VAL A 126 5.07 -11.37 -1.13
N PRO A 127 4.76 -11.98 0.03
CA PRO A 127 5.08 -11.41 1.34
C PRO A 127 6.58 -11.55 1.68
N ILE A 128 7.44 -10.91 0.90
CA ILE A 128 8.91 -10.88 1.09
C ILE A 128 9.40 -9.42 1.03
N ASP A 129 10.60 -9.18 1.55
CA ASP A 129 11.31 -7.91 1.38
C ASP A 129 12.09 -7.87 0.05
N SER A 130 12.81 -6.77 -0.19
CA SER A 130 13.65 -6.59 -1.39
C SER A 130 14.81 -7.58 -1.49
N ASN A 131 15.16 -8.29 -0.43
CA ASN A 131 16.19 -9.31 -0.41
C ASN A 131 15.63 -10.75 -0.59
N GLY A 132 14.31 -10.88 -0.76
CA GLY A 132 13.65 -12.18 -0.83
C GLY A 132 13.42 -12.85 0.53
N LEU A 133 13.62 -12.14 1.64
CA LEU A 133 13.34 -12.66 2.97
C LEU A 133 11.84 -12.56 3.27
N SER A 134 11.27 -13.66 3.75
CA SER A 134 9.85 -13.71 4.12
C SER A 134 9.50 -12.67 5.18
N TRP A 135 8.36 -12.01 4.99
CA TRP A 135 7.79 -11.12 6.01
C TRP A 135 7.71 -11.83 7.36
N ASN A 136 8.13 -11.14 8.41
CA ASN A 136 8.24 -11.73 9.73
C ASN A 136 7.10 -11.26 10.64
N LYS A 137 6.36 -12.21 11.21
CA LYS A 137 5.34 -11.95 12.23
C LYS A 137 5.86 -11.15 13.44
N ASP A 138 7.16 -11.20 13.71
CA ASP A 138 7.78 -10.47 14.82
C ASP A 138 7.81 -8.94 14.57
N PHE A 139 7.41 -8.49 13.40
CA PHE A 139 7.15 -7.07 13.12
C PHE A 139 5.83 -6.58 13.71
N VAL A 140 4.96 -7.49 14.20
CA VAL A 140 3.65 -7.14 14.74
C VAL A 140 3.74 -6.98 16.26
N THR A 141 3.34 -5.79 16.73
CA THR A 141 3.21 -5.44 18.16
C THR A 141 1.74 -5.22 18.49
N THR A 142 1.23 -5.98 19.44
CA THR A 142 -0.12 -5.80 19.98
C THR A 142 -0.08 -6.11 21.47
N THR A 143 -0.31 -5.10 22.31
CA THR A 143 -0.17 -5.21 23.76
C THR A 143 -1.50 -5.16 24.50
N GLY A 144 -2.54 -4.66 23.83
CA GLY A 144 -3.83 -4.38 24.45
C GLY A 144 -3.81 -3.14 25.37
N ASN A 145 -2.71 -2.40 25.38
CA ASN A 145 -2.61 -1.07 25.99
C ASN A 145 -2.74 -0.01 24.90
N VAL A 146 -3.85 0.71 24.90
CA VAL A 146 -4.17 1.67 23.81
C VAL A 146 -3.11 2.74 23.64
N ILE A 147 -2.53 3.25 24.73
CA ILE A 147 -1.51 4.33 24.64
C ILE A 147 -0.23 3.77 24.03
N PHE A 148 0.20 2.58 24.47
CA PHE A 148 1.41 1.96 23.96
C PHE A 148 1.25 1.54 22.48
N ASP A 149 0.10 0.96 22.14
CA ASP A 149 -0.18 0.54 20.77
C ASP A 149 -0.27 1.73 19.82
N LEU A 150 -0.92 2.84 20.20
CA LEU A 150 -0.96 4.08 19.42
C LEU A 150 0.42 4.74 19.29
N LEU A 151 1.25 4.71 20.34
CA LEU A 151 2.62 5.23 20.28
C LEU A 151 3.49 4.39 19.33
N HIS A 152 3.33 3.08 19.38
CA HIS A 152 4.00 2.17 18.44
C HIS A 152 3.57 2.46 16.99
N ASN A 153 2.27 2.63 16.73
CA ASN A 153 1.75 2.95 15.41
C ASN A 153 2.28 4.27 14.87
N PHE A 154 2.29 5.31 15.70
CA PHE A 154 2.89 6.59 15.36
C PHE A 154 4.37 6.45 14.95
N HIS A 155 5.16 5.72 15.74
CA HIS A 155 6.56 5.46 15.42
C HIS A 155 6.72 4.63 14.14
N LEU A 156 5.87 3.63 13.94
CA LEU A 156 5.88 2.78 12.76
C LEU A 156 5.61 3.60 11.49
N GLU A 157 4.60 4.47 11.51
CA GLU A 157 4.30 5.36 10.37
C GLU A 157 5.44 6.33 10.06
N CYS A 158 6.05 6.90 11.10
CA CYS A 158 7.23 7.76 10.92
C CYS A 158 8.38 7.01 10.24
N GLY A 159 8.64 5.77 10.66
CA GLY A 159 9.65 4.90 10.05
C GLY A 159 9.28 4.49 8.62
N ALA A 160 8.01 4.16 8.39
CA ALA A 160 7.49 3.79 7.08
C ALA A 160 7.61 4.93 6.06
N ARG A 161 7.38 6.18 6.46
CA ARG A 161 7.57 7.35 5.60
C ARG A 161 9.02 7.52 5.16
N LEU A 162 9.99 7.40 6.08
CA LEU A 162 11.42 7.41 5.71
C LEU A 162 11.79 6.28 4.77
N HIS A 163 11.24 5.12 5.00
CA HIS A 163 11.43 3.93 4.18
C HIS A 163 10.90 4.14 2.76
N LYS A 164 9.64 4.61 2.64
CA LYS A 164 9.01 4.97 1.37
C LYS A 164 9.81 6.01 0.59
N LEU A 165 10.34 7.02 1.27
CA LEU A 165 11.18 8.04 0.62
C LEU A 165 12.46 7.45 0.03
N ARG A 166 13.14 6.56 0.75
CA ARG A 166 14.36 5.88 0.25
C ARG A 166 14.08 4.99 -0.96
N VAL A 167 12.95 4.27 -0.93
CA VAL A 167 12.52 3.47 -2.08
C VAL A 167 12.20 4.39 -3.25
N TYR A 168 11.44 5.47 -3.02
CA TYR A 168 11.15 6.49 -4.05
C TYR A 168 12.40 7.05 -4.72
N GLU A 169 13.41 7.40 -3.92
CA GLU A 169 14.70 7.93 -4.43
C GLU A 169 15.47 6.90 -5.27
N SER A 170 15.25 5.61 -5.05
CA SER A 170 15.87 4.54 -5.83
C SER A 170 15.16 4.22 -7.14
N LEU A 171 13.95 4.76 -7.36
CA LEU A 171 13.09 4.47 -8.49
C LEU A 171 13.14 5.57 -9.56
N THR A 172 13.10 5.16 -10.81
CA THR A 172 12.96 6.04 -11.97
C THR A 172 11.68 5.76 -12.77
N ASP A 173 11.11 4.57 -12.63
CA ASP A 173 9.90 4.17 -13.32
C ASP A 173 8.67 4.91 -12.75
N PRO A 174 7.76 5.41 -13.62
CA PRO A 174 6.60 6.19 -13.20
C PRO A 174 5.62 5.41 -12.33
N THR A 175 5.42 4.11 -12.57
CA THR A 175 4.53 3.26 -11.79
C THR A 175 5.00 3.18 -10.33
N GLY A 176 6.28 2.84 -10.13
CA GLY A 176 6.86 2.72 -8.80
C GLY A 176 6.90 4.05 -8.04
N ARG A 177 7.24 5.14 -8.74
CA ARG A 177 7.24 6.48 -8.16
C ARG A 177 5.84 6.93 -7.76
N GLU A 178 4.83 6.62 -8.57
CA GLU A 178 3.43 6.94 -8.27
C GLU A 178 2.93 6.23 -7.01
N VAL A 179 3.21 4.92 -6.88
CA VAL A 179 2.93 4.15 -5.67
C VAL A 179 3.54 4.83 -4.44
N CYS A 180 4.84 5.14 -4.50
CA CYS A 180 5.52 5.79 -3.38
C CYS A 180 4.96 7.17 -3.06
N GLY A 181 4.66 7.99 -4.08
CA GLY A 181 4.12 9.34 -3.91
C GLY A 181 2.78 9.34 -3.17
N TYR A 182 1.87 8.49 -3.59
CA TYR A 182 0.60 8.32 -2.90
C TYR A 182 0.77 7.86 -1.45
N LEU A 183 1.55 6.80 -1.25
CA LEU A 183 1.78 6.23 0.08
C LEU A 183 2.52 7.19 1.03
N LEU A 184 3.37 8.09 0.52
CA LEU A 184 3.98 9.14 1.32
C LEU A 184 2.94 10.14 1.85
N VAL A 185 1.96 10.51 1.03
CA VAL A 185 0.85 11.39 1.44
C VAL A 185 -0.04 10.68 2.46
N ARG A 186 -0.43 9.42 2.22
CA ARG A 186 -1.30 8.68 3.14
C ARG A 186 -0.64 8.36 4.47
N GLY A 187 0.65 7.98 4.46
CA GLY A 187 1.43 7.77 5.68
C GLY A 187 1.54 9.04 6.54
N SER A 188 1.50 10.23 5.95
CA SER A 188 1.41 11.48 6.71
C SER A 188 0.08 11.59 7.45
N VAL A 189 -1.02 11.22 6.82
CA VAL A 189 -2.36 11.22 7.43
C VAL A 189 -2.41 10.25 8.60
N HIS A 190 -1.91 9.03 8.43
CA HIS A 190 -1.91 8.01 9.49
C HIS A 190 -1.04 8.42 10.69
N ALA A 191 0.18 8.90 10.43
CA ALA A 191 1.06 9.39 11.49
C ALA A 191 0.39 10.52 12.29
N HIS A 192 -0.23 11.49 11.60
CA HIS A 192 -0.94 12.59 12.23
C HIS A 192 -2.16 12.12 13.02
N ALA A 193 -2.95 11.19 12.47
CA ALA A 193 -4.12 10.64 13.15
C ALA A 193 -3.75 9.96 14.47
N TYR A 194 -2.67 9.18 14.49
CA TYR A 194 -2.15 8.58 15.73
C TYR A 194 -1.61 9.61 16.70
N ALA A 195 -0.95 10.68 16.22
CA ALA A 195 -0.49 11.79 17.07
C ALA A 195 -1.66 12.52 17.73
N LEU A 196 -2.72 12.82 16.98
CA LEU A 196 -3.94 13.43 17.51
C LEU A 196 -4.65 12.52 18.53
N ALA A 197 -4.71 11.22 18.27
CA ALA A 197 -5.27 10.25 19.20
C ALA A 197 -4.48 10.23 20.52
N LEU A 198 -3.15 10.22 20.45
CA LEU A 198 -2.28 10.28 21.63
C LEU A 198 -2.44 11.60 22.39
N LYS A 199 -2.49 12.72 21.68
CA LYS A 199 -2.76 14.05 22.29
C LYS A 199 -4.10 14.04 23.03
N LYS A 200 -5.13 13.43 22.46
CA LYS A 200 -6.46 13.35 23.07
C LYS A 200 -6.46 12.58 24.39
N ILE A 201 -5.67 11.50 24.48
CA ILE A 201 -5.59 10.64 25.67
C ILE A 201 -4.65 11.24 26.72
N THR A 202 -3.49 11.74 26.28
CA THR A 202 -2.38 12.09 27.18
C THR A 202 -2.24 13.60 27.43
N GLY A 203 -2.81 14.44 26.58
CA GLY A 203 -2.58 15.88 26.57
C GLY A 203 -1.22 16.29 25.98
N VAL A 204 -0.40 15.34 25.49
CA VAL A 204 0.95 15.60 24.98
C VAL A 204 0.91 15.75 23.46
N GLU A 205 1.52 16.83 22.97
CA GLU A 205 1.68 17.07 21.52
C GLU A 205 2.90 16.30 20.99
N ILE A 206 2.66 15.04 20.61
CA ILE A 206 3.72 14.12 20.18
C ILE A 206 4.27 14.51 18.80
N GLU A 207 3.49 15.14 17.95
CA GLU A 207 3.92 15.67 16.66
C GLU A 207 5.11 16.63 16.76
N LYS A 208 5.27 17.34 17.89
CA LYS A 208 6.45 18.18 18.15
C LYS A 208 7.71 17.36 18.43
N MET A 209 7.55 16.08 18.69
CA MET A 209 8.63 15.11 18.89
C MET A 209 8.84 14.22 17.66
N LEU A 210 8.28 14.59 16.51
CA LEU A 210 8.44 13.81 15.27
C LEU A 210 9.93 13.57 15.01
N PRO A 211 10.41 12.32 15.15
CA PRO A 211 11.82 11.98 14.96
C PRO A 211 12.19 11.99 13.49
N THR A 212 11.21 11.98 12.63
CA THR A 212 11.43 12.01 11.20
C THR A 212 11.71 13.42 10.77
N PRO A 213 12.67 13.61 9.87
CA PRO A 213 12.77 14.88 9.17
C PRO A 213 11.41 15.15 8.53
N ASN A 214 11.01 16.39 8.57
CA ASN A 214 9.88 16.84 7.80
C ASN A 214 10.17 16.50 6.32
N ILE A 215 9.29 15.70 5.71
CA ILE A 215 9.40 15.34 4.29
C ILE A 215 8.54 16.35 3.53
N PRO A 216 9.15 17.29 2.79
CA PRO A 216 8.40 18.32 2.08
C PRO A 216 7.70 17.68 0.86
N LEU A 217 6.51 17.13 1.07
CA LEU A 217 5.74 16.41 0.05
C LEU A 217 5.50 17.27 -1.20
N GLY A 218 5.38 18.59 -1.04
CA GLY A 218 5.27 19.53 -2.16
C GLY A 218 6.46 19.54 -3.13
N ASN A 219 7.63 19.05 -2.70
CA ASN A 219 8.82 18.91 -3.54
C ASN A 219 8.87 17.57 -4.30
N ILE A 220 7.94 16.67 -4.02
CA ILE A 220 7.84 15.36 -4.67
C ILE A 220 6.76 15.46 -5.75
N PRO A 221 7.13 15.37 -7.05
CA PRO A 221 6.18 15.58 -8.15
C PRO A 221 4.92 14.73 -8.06
N GLU A 222 5.06 13.46 -7.72
CA GLU A 222 3.95 12.50 -7.63
C GLU A 222 3.02 12.78 -6.44
N CYS A 223 3.48 13.50 -5.41
CA CYS A 223 2.64 13.93 -4.29
C CYS A 223 1.76 15.14 -4.62
N GLN A 224 2.18 15.99 -5.56
CA GLN A 224 1.56 17.30 -5.79
C GLN A 224 0.07 17.21 -6.15
N LYS A 225 -0.32 16.25 -6.98
CA LYS A 225 -1.73 16.08 -7.35
C LYS A 225 -2.59 15.71 -6.13
N TYR A 226 -2.11 14.81 -5.27
CA TYR A 226 -2.82 14.38 -4.06
C TYR A 226 -2.92 15.50 -3.02
N LEU A 227 -1.89 16.35 -2.92
CA LEU A 227 -1.94 17.55 -2.09
C LEU A 227 -2.97 18.56 -2.63
N ALA A 228 -3.00 18.77 -3.96
CA ALA A 228 -3.97 19.65 -4.60
C ALA A 228 -5.42 19.16 -4.42
N GLU A 229 -5.66 17.87 -4.45
CA GLU A 229 -6.95 17.23 -4.20
C GLU A 229 -7.34 17.24 -2.70
N GLY A 230 -6.41 17.54 -1.80
CA GLY A 230 -6.63 17.53 -0.36
C GLY A 230 -6.55 16.14 0.28
N SER A 231 -5.97 15.15 -0.38
CA SER A 231 -5.85 13.77 0.14
C SER A 231 -5.08 13.69 1.46
N HIS A 232 -4.14 14.61 1.71
CA HIS A 232 -3.39 14.75 2.96
C HIS A 232 -4.23 15.23 4.15
N ARG A 233 -5.47 15.66 3.93
CA ARG A 233 -6.40 16.16 4.94
C ARG A 233 -7.58 15.23 5.19
N ARG A 234 -7.68 14.13 4.44
CA ARG A 234 -8.81 13.20 4.50
C ARG A 234 -8.42 11.94 5.25
N LEU A 235 -9.21 11.63 6.27
CA LEU A 235 -9.17 10.34 6.94
C LEU A 235 -10.35 9.51 6.47
N TYR A 236 -10.09 8.32 5.93
CA TYR A 236 -11.13 7.45 5.40
C TYR A 236 -11.77 6.60 6.48
N THR A 237 -13.07 6.37 6.38
CA THR A 237 -13.82 5.46 7.24
C THR A 237 -14.55 4.43 6.39
N PHE A 238 -14.69 3.22 6.92
CA PHE A 238 -15.27 2.08 6.19
C PHE A 238 -16.51 1.52 6.89
N SER A 239 -16.98 2.18 7.94
CA SER A 239 -18.20 1.86 8.65
C SER A 239 -19.01 3.13 8.87
N PRO A 240 -20.31 3.15 8.52
CA PRO A 240 -21.17 4.31 8.73
C PRO A 240 -21.27 4.75 10.18
N ASP A 241 -21.09 3.82 11.12
CA ASP A 241 -21.17 4.08 12.55
C ASP A 241 -19.90 4.73 13.12
N ASP A 242 -18.76 4.54 12.48
CA ASP A 242 -17.45 5.00 12.97
C ASP A 242 -17.17 6.47 12.61
N TYR A 243 -17.81 6.96 11.58
CA TYR A 243 -17.61 8.30 11.02
C TYR A 243 -17.66 9.43 12.05
N ARG A 244 -18.70 9.46 12.88
CA ARG A 244 -18.91 10.54 13.87
C ARG A 244 -17.89 10.48 15.02
N GLU A 245 -17.46 9.31 15.37
CA GLU A 245 -16.55 9.08 16.48
C GLU A 245 -15.12 9.45 16.12
N ILE A 246 -14.68 9.10 14.93
CA ILE A 246 -13.36 9.45 14.40
C ILE A 246 -13.22 10.96 14.21
N ALA A 247 -14.27 11.65 13.79
CA ALA A 247 -14.29 13.10 13.66
C ALA A 247 -13.97 13.84 14.98
N GLY A 248 -14.26 13.22 16.11
CA GLY A 248 -13.87 13.75 17.44
C GLY A 248 -12.36 13.73 17.70
N ILE A 249 -11.60 12.92 16.96
CA ILE A 249 -10.13 12.89 16.99
C ILE A 249 -9.57 13.74 15.86
N TRP A 250 -9.98 13.49 14.63
CA TRP A 250 -9.44 14.08 13.40
C TRP A 250 -9.99 15.48 13.09
N GLY A 251 -11.29 15.69 13.22
CA GLY A 251 -12.01 16.86 12.70
C GLY A 251 -11.82 18.21 13.42
N ASN A 252 -10.90 18.34 14.37
CA ASN A 252 -10.65 19.58 15.11
C ASN A 252 -9.17 20.03 15.03
N GLY A 253 -8.44 19.56 14.04
CA GLY A 253 -7.02 19.86 13.87
C GLY A 253 -6.75 20.69 12.62
N GLU A 254 -5.66 21.42 12.66
CA GLU A 254 -5.02 21.97 11.47
C GLU A 254 -4.06 20.92 10.89
N VAL A 255 -3.72 21.06 9.61
CA VAL A 255 -2.70 20.22 8.98
C VAL A 255 -1.42 20.24 9.79
N ALA A 256 -0.96 19.07 10.22
CA ALA A 256 0.08 18.95 11.22
C ALA A 256 1.48 19.17 10.71
N LEU A 257 1.69 18.98 9.42
CA LEU A 257 3.02 19.07 8.83
C LEU A 257 3.23 20.47 8.27
N PRO A 258 4.27 21.19 8.71
CA PRO A 258 4.44 22.61 8.40
C PRO A 258 4.49 22.93 6.90
N ASP A 259 4.93 21.99 6.09
CA ASP A 259 5.11 22.19 4.64
C ASP A 259 3.94 21.67 3.80
N ASP A 260 2.91 21.09 4.44
CA ASP A 260 1.72 20.65 3.71
C ASP A 260 0.77 21.85 3.48
N PRO A 261 0.05 21.88 2.33
CA PRO A 261 -0.92 22.92 2.07
C PRO A 261 -1.97 23.01 3.18
N PRO A 262 -2.27 24.20 3.71
CA PRO A 262 -3.21 24.37 4.82
C PRO A 262 -4.63 24.00 4.41
N GLY A 263 -5.45 23.61 5.38
CA GLY A 263 -6.87 23.33 5.20
C GLY A 263 -7.47 22.56 6.37
N GLU A 264 -8.77 22.48 6.37
CA GLU A 264 -9.52 21.74 7.39
C GLU A 264 -9.37 20.23 7.19
N LEU A 265 -9.30 19.51 8.31
CA LEU A 265 -9.25 18.05 8.29
C LEU A 265 -10.66 17.48 8.12
N GLU A 266 -10.79 16.54 7.21
CA GLU A 266 -12.06 15.90 6.85
C GLU A 266 -12.05 14.41 7.18
N VAL A 267 -13.20 13.90 7.62
CA VAL A 267 -13.47 12.45 7.67
C VAL A 267 -14.37 12.12 6.48
N VAL A 268 -13.96 11.17 5.67
CA VAL A 268 -14.61 10.80 4.41
C VAL A 268 -15.01 9.33 4.45
N GLU A 269 -16.21 9.02 3.98
CA GLU A 269 -16.68 7.63 3.89
C GLU A 269 -16.13 6.95 2.63
N GLY A 270 -15.51 5.80 2.83
CA GLY A 270 -14.96 4.96 1.77
C GLY A 270 -13.57 5.38 1.27
N MET A 271 -12.99 4.54 0.46
CA MET A 271 -11.74 4.80 -0.26
C MET A 271 -11.98 5.68 -1.49
N PRO A 272 -10.95 6.36 -1.99
CA PRO A 272 -11.00 6.94 -3.32
C PRO A 272 -11.31 5.86 -4.37
N ASP A 273 -12.14 6.20 -5.34
CA ASP A 273 -12.35 5.40 -6.54
C ASP A 273 -11.27 5.79 -7.57
N GLY A 274 -10.08 5.21 -7.42
CA GLY A 274 -8.91 5.70 -8.13
C GLY A 274 -8.69 5.05 -9.48
N GLY A 275 -8.72 3.75 -9.57
CA GLY A 275 -8.36 3.13 -10.84
C GLY A 275 -8.72 1.65 -10.91
N LYS A 276 -8.78 1.15 -12.12
CA LYS A 276 -8.92 -0.30 -12.35
C LYS A 276 -7.61 -0.99 -12.00
N ILE A 277 -7.72 -2.20 -11.45
CA ILE A 277 -6.60 -3.13 -11.40
C ILE A 277 -6.25 -3.45 -12.84
N GLN A 278 -4.98 -3.27 -13.21
CA GLN A 278 -4.51 -3.64 -14.53
C GLN A 278 -4.53 -5.17 -14.69
N GLU A 279 -5.04 -5.61 -15.80
CA GLU A 279 -5.04 -7.03 -16.16
C GLU A 279 -3.66 -7.43 -16.65
N LEU A 280 -3.12 -8.50 -16.08
CA LEU A 280 -1.90 -9.12 -16.58
C LEU A 280 -2.34 -10.16 -17.62
N VAL A 281 -2.20 -9.83 -18.90
CA VAL A 281 -2.68 -10.66 -20.01
C VAL A 281 -1.65 -11.66 -20.51
N GLY A 282 -0.37 -11.45 -20.22
CA GLY A 282 0.71 -12.36 -20.63
C GLY A 282 0.74 -13.63 -19.81
N GLU A 283 0.79 -14.77 -20.46
CA GLU A 283 0.98 -16.06 -19.80
C GLU A 283 2.43 -16.19 -19.33
N PRO A 284 2.68 -16.63 -18.07
CA PRO A 284 4.02 -16.91 -17.62
C PRO A 284 4.69 -17.99 -18.49
N SER A 285 5.93 -17.75 -18.90
CA SER A 285 6.71 -18.67 -19.74
C SER A 285 6.97 -20.05 -19.11
N ALA A 286 6.58 -20.24 -17.84
CA ALA A 286 6.78 -21.46 -17.07
C ALA A 286 5.61 -22.44 -17.18
N PHE A 287 4.58 -22.19 -17.99
CA PHE A 287 3.50 -23.15 -18.20
C PHE A 287 3.99 -24.37 -18.97
N THR A 288 3.45 -25.54 -18.58
CA THR A 288 3.74 -26.78 -19.24
C THR A 288 3.10 -26.85 -20.64
N PRO A 289 3.62 -27.66 -21.55
CA PRO A 289 3.01 -27.87 -22.89
C PRO A 289 1.55 -28.32 -22.84
N ASP A 290 1.10 -28.86 -21.73
CA ASP A 290 -0.27 -29.37 -21.54
C ASP A 290 -1.25 -28.29 -21.04
N TYR A 291 -0.80 -27.09 -20.81
CA TYR A 291 -1.66 -25.96 -20.39
C TYR A 291 -2.36 -25.40 -21.63
N ALA A 292 -3.68 -25.38 -21.59
CA ALA A 292 -4.55 -24.88 -22.67
C ALA A 292 -5.43 -23.73 -22.11
N PRO A 293 -4.93 -22.49 -22.11
CA PRO A 293 -5.66 -21.33 -21.54
C PRO A 293 -7.01 -21.10 -22.24
N GLU A 294 -7.12 -21.36 -23.56
CA GLU A 294 -8.35 -21.20 -24.33
C GLU A 294 -9.48 -22.10 -23.80
N GLU A 295 -9.18 -23.33 -23.38
CA GLU A 295 -10.18 -24.22 -22.77
C GLU A 295 -10.68 -23.68 -21.44
N MET A 296 -9.79 -23.09 -20.64
CA MET A 296 -10.14 -22.47 -19.37
C MET A 296 -11.02 -21.24 -19.59
N PHE A 297 -10.71 -20.40 -20.58
CA PHE A 297 -11.51 -19.23 -20.93
C PHE A 297 -12.91 -19.63 -21.43
N GLU A 298 -13.02 -20.67 -22.25
CA GLU A 298 -14.33 -21.21 -22.68
C GLU A 298 -15.16 -21.73 -21.51
N ILE A 299 -14.54 -22.40 -20.54
CA ILE A 299 -15.20 -22.89 -19.34
C ILE A 299 -15.69 -21.69 -18.50
N ALA A 300 -14.83 -20.71 -18.28
CA ALA A 300 -15.17 -19.50 -17.53
C ALA A 300 -16.35 -18.75 -18.18
N GLU A 301 -16.34 -18.58 -19.50
CA GLU A 301 -17.42 -17.95 -20.25
C GLU A 301 -18.75 -18.72 -20.11
N LYS A 302 -18.71 -20.05 -20.20
CA LYS A 302 -19.89 -20.91 -20.02
C LYS A 302 -20.45 -20.79 -18.60
N LEU A 303 -19.59 -20.71 -17.58
CA LEU A 303 -20.00 -20.53 -16.19
C LEU A 303 -20.62 -19.16 -15.97
N TYR A 304 -20.02 -18.11 -16.51
CA TYR A 304 -20.51 -16.73 -16.40
C TYR A 304 -21.89 -16.56 -17.07
N LYS A 305 -22.09 -17.15 -18.26
CA LYS A 305 -23.39 -17.13 -18.94
C LYS A 305 -24.49 -17.88 -18.18
N LYS A 306 -24.13 -18.90 -17.38
CA LYS A 306 -25.09 -19.65 -16.56
C LYS A 306 -25.46 -18.91 -15.26
N SER A 307 -24.61 -17.99 -14.79
CA SER A 307 -24.82 -17.24 -13.54
C SER A 307 -25.68 -15.99 -13.73
N ARG A 308 -25.98 -15.62 -14.97
CA ARG A 308 -26.90 -14.55 -15.34
C ARG A 308 -28.27 -15.09 -15.72
#